data_79169ee37fab3cdb93a9609ed1079dee
#
_entry.id   79169ee37fab3cdb93a9609ed1079dee
#
_cell.length_a   1.000
_cell.length_b   1.000
_cell.length_c   1.000
_cell.angle_alpha   90.00
_cell.angle_beta   90.00
_cell.angle_gamma   90.00
#
_symmetry.space_group_name_H-M   'P 1'
#
loop_
_entity.id
_entity.type
_entity.pdbx_description
1 polymer ?
#
loop_
_entity_poly.entity_id
_entity_poly.type
_entity_poly.pdbx_seq_one_letter_code
_entity_poly.pdbx_strand_id
1 'polypeptide(L)'
;MTQDIPELDGWYVTGLCEGEGCFCVSFTLRKRLKVGIETRPSFSLSLNQRDLHLLQSVQKYFGCGGIRYSRADRTYKYEVRSIRDLMRKVIPHFERYPLQGAKKEDFDRFASICRKVHANLHLNREHLREIMDLAYAMNSSGVRQRSKRDLLRVLGEEKG
;
A
#
# COMPACT_ATOMS: atom_id res chain seq x y z
N MET A 1 -23.89 -2.63 -25.27
CA MET A 1 -22.95 -3.76 -25.17
C MET A 1 -22.04 -3.53 -23.97
N THR A 2 -22.22 -4.29 -22.92
CA THR A 2 -21.22 -4.40 -21.85
C THR A 2 -20.02 -5.12 -22.46
N GLN A 3 -18.90 -4.42 -22.64
CA GLN A 3 -17.65 -5.09 -22.97
C GLN A 3 -17.35 -6.04 -21.82
N ASP A 4 -17.28 -7.33 -22.12
CA ASP A 4 -16.86 -8.33 -21.12
C ASP A 4 -15.43 -7.99 -20.69
N ILE A 5 -15.29 -7.57 -19.42
CA ILE A 5 -13.98 -7.32 -18.83
C ILE A 5 -13.33 -8.68 -18.64
N PRO A 6 -12.16 -8.95 -19.26
CA PRO A 6 -11.49 -10.24 -19.18
C PRO A 6 -11.19 -10.63 -17.74
N GLU A 7 -11.34 -11.92 -17.46
CA GLU A 7 -10.86 -12.48 -16.20
C GLU A 7 -9.34 -12.64 -16.26
N LEU A 8 -8.64 -12.08 -15.27
CA LEU A 8 -7.18 -12.15 -15.19
C LEU A 8 -6.71 -13.39 -14.45
N ASP A 9 -5.64 -14.00 -14.96
CA ASP A 9 -4.89 -15.03 -14.24
C ASP A 9 -4.08 -14.43 -13.08
N GLY A 10 -3.97 -15.17 -11.96
CA GLY A 10 -3.28 -14.69 -10.77
C GLY A 10 -1.78 -14.40 -11.00
N TRP A 11 -1.10 -15.23 -11.78
CA TRP A 11 0.31 -14.99 -12.12
C TRP A 11 0.50 -13.78 -13.03
N TYR A 12 -0.45 -13.53 -13.93
CA TYR A 12 -0.45 -12.30 -14.74
C TYR A 12 -0.56 -11.05 -13.85
N VAL A 13 -1.48 -11.08 -12.87
CA VAL A 13 -1.65 -9.96 -11.91
C VAL A 13 -0.37 -9.73 -11.12
N THR A 14 0.26 -10.77 -10.61
CA THR A 14 1.55 -10.67 -9.91
C THR A 14 2.64 -10.10 -10.81
N GLY A 15 2.76 -10.56 -12.05
CA GLY A 15 3.75 -10.06 -13.01
C GLY A 15 3.53 -8.56 -13.34
N LEU A 16 2.28 -8.15 -13.53
CA LEU A 16 1.94 -6.73 -13.73
C LEU A 16 2.33 -5.89 -12.50
N CYS A 17 2.04 -6.38 -11.30
CA CYS A 17 2.40 -5.70 -10.05
C CYS A 17 3.90 -5.68 -9.78
N GLU A 18 4.66 -6.66 -10.27
CA GLU A 18 6.12 -6.67 -10.22
C GLU A 18 6.71 -5.42 -10.89
N GLY A 19 6.16 -5.01 -12.04
CA GLY A 19 6.60 -3.82 -12.77
C GLY A 19 5.97 -2.53 -12.29
N GLU A 20 4.67 -2.51 -12.06
CA GLU A 20 3.88 -1.27 -11.93
C GLU A 20 3.20 -1.11 -10.57
N GLY A 21 3.16 -2.15 -9.74
CA GLY A 21 2.54 -2.12 -8.43
C GLY A 21 3.37 -1.39 -7.39
N CYS A 22 2.71 -0.84 -6.38
CA CYS A 22 3.34 -0.16 -5.26
C CYS A 22 2.67 -0.53 -3.93
N PHE A 23 3.47 -0.97 -2.98
CA PHE A 23 3.08 -1.10 -1.57
C PHE A 23 3.57 0.14 -0.83
N CYS A 24 2.67 0.86 -0.21
CA CYS A 24 2.98 2.12 0.46
C CYS A 24 2.42 2.14 1.87
N VAL A 25 3.13 2.76 2.78
CA VAL A 25 2.63 3.09 4.12
C VAL A 25 2.89 4.57 4.35
N SER A 26 1.83 5.35 4.48
CA SER A 26 1.92 6.78 4.75
C SER A 26 1.62 7.09 6.21
N PHE A 27 2.27 8.12 6.71
CA PHE A 27 2.08 8.65 8.06
C PHE A 27 1.65 10.10 7.99
N THR A 28 0.56 10.41 8.69
CA THR A 28 0.02 11.77 8.75
C THR A 28 -0.14 12.19 10.19
N LEU A 29 0.23 13.43 10.52
CA LEU A 29 0.01 13.98 11.86
C LEU A 29 -1.48 14.16 12.13
N ARG A 30 -1.96 13.60 13.23
CA ARG A 30 -3.36 13.68 13.65
C ARG A 30 -3.44 13.93 15.16
N LYS A 31 -3.66 15.18 15.53
CA LYS A 31 -3.77 15.60 16.95
C LYS A 31 -4.85 14.88 17.73
N ARG A 32 -5.88 14.37 17.06
CA ARG A 32 -6.98 13.60 17.68
C ARG A 32 -6.56 12.24 18.18
N LEU A 33 -5.50 11.67 17.64
CA LEU A 33 -4.97 10.38 18.07
C LEU A 33 -4.02 10.56 19.25
N LYS A 34 -4.11 9.70 20.25
CA LYS A 34 -3.19 9.72 21.40
C LYS A 34 -1.73 9.58 20.97
N VAL A 35 -1.46 8.76 19.96
CA VAL A 35 -0.11 8.60 19.36
C VAL A 35 0.28 9.78 18.48
N GLY A 36 -0.67 10.62 18.07
CA GLY A 36 -0.43 11.80 17.23
C GLY A 36 -0.15 11.51 15.75
N ILE A 37 -0.10 10.27 15.33
CA ILE A 37 0.23 9.83 13.97
C ILE A 37 -0.81 8.83 13.48
N GLU A 38 -1.33 9.08 12.29
CA GLU A 38 -2.19 8.16 11.56
C GLU A 38 -1.35 7.33 10.59
N THR A 39 -1.51 6.03 10.62
CA THR A 39 -0.82 5.08 9.74
C THR A 39 -1.77 4.56 8.69
N ARG A 40 -1.42 4.74 7.42
CA ARG A 40 -2.26 4.31 6.28
C ARG A 40 -1.47 3.44 5.31
N PRO A 41 -1.61 2.11 5.38
CA PRO A 41 -1.15 1.22 4.33
C PRO A 41 -2.03 1.38 3.08
N SER A 42 -1.43 1.26 1.91
CA SER A 42 -2.15 1.21 0.64
C SER A 42 -1.40 0.35 -0.38
N PHE A 43 -2.18 -0.29 -1.25
CA PHE A 43 -1.68 -0.95 -2.45
C PHE A 43 -2.20 -0.21 -3.66
N SER A 44 -1.35 0.06 -4.63
CA SER A 44 -1.73 0.80 -5.82
C SER A 44 -1.02 0.31 -7.09
N LEU A 45 -1.66 0.60 -8.21
CA LEU A 45 -1.18 0.31 -9.55
C LEU A 45 -1.57 1.47 -10.46
N SER A 46 -0.60 2.10 -11.11
CA SER A 46 -0.85 3.21 -12.04
C SER A 46 -0.48 2.80 -13.45
N LEU A 47 -1.39 3.04 -14.40
CA LEU A 47 -1.18 2.76 -15.81
C LEU A 47 -1.50 4.00 -16.66
N ASN A 48 -0.90 4.09 -17.85
CA ASN A 48 -1.26 5.10 -18.82
C ASN A 48 -2.77 5.07 -19.12
N GLN A 49 -3.35 6.22 -19.42
CA GLN A 49 -4.80 6.34 -19.68
C GLN A 49 -5.31 5.37 -20.76
N ARG A 50 -4.49 4.98 -21.73
CA ARG A 50 -4.84 4.02 -22.79
C ARG A 50 -5.09 2.61 -22.26
N ASP A 51 -4.56 2.28 -21.10
CA ASP A 51 -4.64 0.96 -20.46
C ASP A 51 -5.71 0.91 -19.35
N LEU A 52 -6.70 1.82 -19.38
CA LEU A 52 -7.78 1.85 -18.38
C LEU A 52 -8.52 0.51 -18.28
N HIS A 53 -8.77 -0.16 -19.43
CA HIS A 53 -9.43 -1.46 -19.42
C HIS A 53 -8.69 -2.52 -18.62
N LEU A 54 -7.35 -2.54 -18.71
CA LEU A 54 -6.52 -3.44 -17.93
C LEU A 54 -6.65 -3.13 -16.44
N LEU A 55 -6.66 -1.86 -16.08
CA LEU A 55 -6.82 -1.44 -14.68
C LEU A 55 -8.21 -1.80 -14.12
N GLN A 56 -9.26 -1.70 -14.95
CA GLN A 56 -10.60 -2.15 -14.59
C GLN A 56 -10.65 -3.68 -14.40
N SER A 57 -9.91 -4.44 -15.20
CA SER A 57 -9.77 -5.90 -15.02
C SER A 57 -9.07 -6.24 -13.69
N VAL A 58 -8.06 -5.47 -13.29
CA VAL A 58 -7.40 -5.62 -11.99
C VAL A 58 -8.37 -5.32 -10.85
N GLN A 59 -9.16 -4.26 -10.95
CA GLN A 59 -10.19 -3.93 -9.96
C GLN A 59 -11.23 -5.05 -9.82
N LYS A 60 -11.68 -5.60 -10.94
CA LYS A 60 -12.61 -6.75 -10.94
C LYS A 60 -11.98 -7.99 -10.31
N TYR A 61 -10.71 -8.26 -10.61
CA TYR A 61 -9.95 -9.38 -10.05
C TYR A 61 -9.90 -9.34 -8.52
N PHE A 62 -9.54 -8.18 -7.95
CA PHE A 62 -9.48 -8.03 -6.49
C PHE A 62 -10.88 -7.86 -5.85
N GLY A 63 -11.86 -7.38 -6.60
CA GLY A 63 -13.22 -7.14 -6.10
C GLY A 63 -13.32 -6.05 -5.05
N CYS A 64 -12.38 -5.10 -5.05
CA CYS A 64 -12.33 -3.96 -4.12
C CYS A 64 -11.49 -2.82 -4.70
N GLY A 65 -11.42 -1.70 -3.97
CA GLY A 65 -10.62 -0.55 -4.34
C GLY A 65 -11.29 0.38 -5.35
N GLY A 66 -10.62 1.48 -5.67
CA GLY A 66 -11.11 2.51 -6.57
C GLY A 66 -10.09 2.90 -7.64
N ILE A 67 -10.56 3.52 -8.70
CA ILE A 67 -9.74 4.03 -9.81
C ILE A 67 -9.91 5.54 -9.87
N ARG A 68 -8.79 6.27 -9.96
CA ARG A 68 -8.75 7.72 -10.11
C ARG A 68 -7.91 8.11 -11.31
N TYR A 69 -8.31 9.20 -11.99
CA TYR A 69 -7.53 9.81 -13.05
C TYR A 69 -6.61 10.92 -12.52
N SER A 70 -5.37 10.90 -12.95
CA SER A 70 -4.40 11.97 -12.76
C SER A 70 -4.18 12.74 -14.06
N ARG A 71 -4.55 14.02 -14.07
CA ARG A 71 -4.38 14.88 -15.24
C ARG A 71 -2.91 15.25 -15.49
N ALA A 72 -2.12 15.30 -14.44
CA ALA A 72 -0.73 15.76 -14.50
C ALA A 72 0.14 14.83 -15.36
N ASP A 73 -0.06 13.53 -15.24
CA ASP A 73 0.72 12.50 -15.92
C ASP A 73 -0.10 11.61 -16.87
N ARG A 74 -1.38 11.91 -17.03
CA ARG A 74 -2.33 11.17 -17.89
C ARG A 74 -2.37 9.69 -17.56
N THR A 75 -2.43 9.37 -16.28
CA THR A 75 -2.54 8.01 -15.77
C THR A 75 -3.86 7.79 -15.04
N TYR A 76 -4.29 6.53 -14.97
CA TYR A 76 -5.25 6.07 -13.98
C TYR A 76 -4.53 5.31 -12.89
N LYS A 77 -4.94 5.53 -11.67
CA LYS A 77 -4.43 4.84 -10.48
C LYS A 77 -5.53 4.01 -9.84
N TYR A 78 -5.32 2.70 -9.78
CA TYR A 78 -6.08 1.79 -8.93
C TYR A 78 -5.46 1.78 -7.54
N GLU A 79 -6.29 1.86 -6.50
CA GLU A 79 -5.79 1.91 -5.11
C GLU A 79 -6.73 1.19 -4.15
N VAL A 80 -6.15 0.41 -3.24
CA VAL A 80 -6.82 -0.23 -2.12
C VAL A 80 -6.25 0.35 -0.83
N ARG A 81 -7.10 1.00 -0.01
CA ARG A 81 -6.73 1.64 1.27
C ARG A 81 -7.40 1.00 2.48
N SER A 82 -8.53 0.33 2.29
CA SER A 82 -9.22 -0.35 3.38
C SER A 82 -8.34 -1.46 3.95
N ILE A 83 -8.03 -1.39 5.23
CA ILE A 83 -7.24 -2.44 5.90
C ILE A 83 -7.92 -3.80 5.81
N ARG A 84 -9.25 -3.82 5.87
CA ARG A 84 -10.05 -5.03 5.69
C ARG A 84 -9.83 -5.65 4.32
N ASP A 85 -9.88 -4.84 3.25
CA ASP A 85 -9.70 -5.30 1.88
C ASP A 85 -8.26 -5.71 1.61
N LEU A 86 -7.29 -4.97 2.15
CA LEU A 86 -5.87 -5.35 2.09
C LEU A 86 -5.65 -6.73 2.71
N MET A 87 -6.20 -6.98 3.89
CA MET A 87 -6.07 -8.25 4.61
C MET A 87 -6.81 -9.42 3.94
N ARG A 88 -7.98 -9.15 3.34
CA ARG A 88 -8.85 -10.21 2.78
C ARG A 88 -8.62 -10.49 1.30
N LYS A 89 -8.13 -9.51 0.54
CA LYS A 89 -8.05 -9.57 -0.93
C LYS A 89 -6.61 -9.47 -1.44
N VAL A 90 -5.88 -8.44 -1.03
CA VAL A 90 -4.57 -8.13 -1.60
C VAL A 90 -3.48 -9.06 -1.04
N ILE A 91 -3.35 -9.14 0.27
CA ILE A 91 -2.32 -9.97 0.91
C ILE A 91 -2.47 -11.46 0.53
N PRO A 92 -3.67 -12.07 0.61
CA PRO A 92 -3.84 -13.46 0.21
C PRO A 92 -3.48 -13.73 -1.25
N HIS A 93 -3.69 -12.77 -2.15
CA HIS A 93 -3.27 -12.90 -3.55
C HIS A 93 -1.75 -13.10 -3.66
N PHE A 94 -0.96 -12.22 -3.05
CA PHE A 94 0.50 -12.30 -3.14
C PHE A 94 1.12 -13.42 -2.29
N GLU A 95 0.39 -13.96 -1.32
CA GLU A 95 0.78 -15.19 -0.63
C GLU A 95 0.61 -16.41 -1.54
N ARG A 96 -0.46 -16.44 -2.35
CA ARG A 96 -0.74 -17.52 -3.29
C ARG A 96 0.08 -17.42 -4.58
N TYR A 97 0.30 -16.21 -5.08
CA TYR A 97 1.06 -15.89 -6.30
C TYR A 97 2.22 -14.96 -5.95
N PRO A 98 3.30 -15.49 -5.36
CA PRO A 98 4.37 -14.66 -4.82
C PRO A 98 5.10 -13.83 -5.86
N LEU A 99 5.47 -12.61 -5.46
CA LEU A 99 6.44 -11.78 -6.17
C LEU A 99 7.81 -12.46 -6.15
N GLN A 100 8.62 -12.23 -7.17
CA GLN A 100 9.92 -12.89 -7.33
C GLN A 100 11.11 -11.93 -7.29
N GLY A 101 10.86 -10.66 -7.57
CA GLY A 101 11.89 -9.60 -7.55
C GLY A 101 12.05 -8.93 -6.18
N ALA A 102 12.79 -7.84 -6.14
CA ALA A 102 13.04 -7.05 -4.93
C ALA A 102 11.76 -6.55 -4.24
N LYS A 103 10.69 -6.37 -5.01
CA LYS A 103 9.39 -5.97 -4.49
C LYS A 103 8.78 -6.98 -3.51
N LYS A 104 9.22 -8.24 -3.54
CA LYS A 104 8.81 -9.25 -2.57
C LYS A 104 9.18 -8.87 -1.14
N GLU A 105 10.35 -8.30 -0.91
CA GLU A 105 10.75 -7.84 0.41
C GLU A 105 9.87 -6.68 0.89
N ASP A 106 9.53 -5.77 0.00
CA ASP A 106 8.59 -4.68 0.31
C ASP A 106 7.19 -5.23 0.64
N PHE A 107 6.73 -6.23 -0.09
CA PHE A 107 5.46 -6.91 0.22
C PHE A 107 5.50 -7.58 1.59
N ASP A 108 6.56 -8.29 1.94
CA ASP A 108 6.67 -8.99 3.22
C ASP A 108 6.61 -7.99 4.40
N ARG A 109 7.28 -6.85 4.27
CA ARG A 109 7.20 -5.76 5.26
C ARG A 109 5.81 -5.13 5.29
N PHE A 110 5.23 -4.87 4.13
CA PHE A 110 3.88 -4.33 3.99
C PHE A 110 2.83 -5.24 4.63
N ALA A 111 2.89 -6.54 4.38
CA ALA A 111 1.98 -7.52 4.97
C ALA A 111 2.10 -7.56 6.50
N SER A 112 3.32 -7.51 7.03
CA SER A 112 3.56 -7.41 8.48
C SER A 112 2.92 -6.15 9.06
N ILE A 113 3.09 -5.01 8.40
CA ILE A 113 2.48 -3.73 8.83
C ILE A 113 0.96 -3.82 8.79
N CYS A 114 0.38 -4.36 7.72
CA CYS A 114 -1.07 -4.51 7.61
C CYS A 114 -1.66 -5.37 8.73
N ARG A 115 -0.99 -6.46 9.09
CA ARG A 115 -1.41 -7.32 10.23
C ARG A 115 -1.38 -6.55 11.54
N LYS A 116 -0.35 -5.76 11.78
CA LYS A 116 -0.24 -4.91 12.98
C LYS A 116 -1.31 -3.82 13.02
N VAL A 117 -1.57 -3.16 11.90
CA VAL A 117 -2.64 -2.15 11.79
C VAL A 117 -4.02 -2.77 11.97
N HIS A 118 -4.26 -3.93 11.38
CA HIS A 118 -5.52 -4.67 11.54
C HIS A 118 -5.79 -5.06 13.00
N ALA A 119 -4.74 -5.37 13.75
CA ALA A 119 -4.80 -5.67 15.19
C ALA A 119 -4.81 -4.41 16.07
N ASN A 120 -4.91 -3.20 15.51
CA ASN A 120 -4.85 -1.90 16.19
C ASN A 120 -3.55 -1.62 16.95
N LEU A 121 -2.47 -2.32 16.65
CA LEU A 121 -1.17 -2.12 17.30
C LEU A 121 -0.53 -0.77 16.95
N HIS A 122 -0.88 -0.18 15.80
CA HIS A 122 -0.43 1.15 15.37
C HIS A 122 -0.91 2.29 16.31
N LEU A 123 -1.82 2.02 17.23
CA LEU A 123 -2.29 2.97 18.23
C LEU A 123 -1.44 2.97 19.50
N ASN A 124 -0.48 2.05 19.61
CA ASN A 124 0.51 1.98 20.67
C ASN A 124 1.85 2.51 20.18
N ARG A 125 2.51 3.36 20.97
CA ARG A 125 3.77 4.02 20.58
C ARG A 125 4.90 3.06 20.22
N GLU A 126 5.08 2.00 21.02
CA GLU A 126 6.14 1.02 20.83
C GLU A 126 5.94 0.24 19.54
N HIS A 127 4.73 -0.27 19.30
CA HIS A 127 4.39 -0.96 18.07
C HIS A 127 4.40 -0.02 16.84
N LEU A 128 3.98 1.24 17.02
CA LEU A 128 4.05 2.22 15.93
C LEU A 128 5.50 2.48 15.50
N ARG A 129 6.44 2.48 16.44
CA ARG A 129 7.88 2.58 16.14
C ARG A 129 8.35 1.42 15.27
N GLU A 130 7.98 0.18 15.62
CA GLU A 130 8.29 -1.01 14.83
C GLU A 130 7.70 -0.91 13.41
N ILE A 131 6.45 -0.44 13.30
CA ILE A 131 5.79 -0.20 12.01
C ILE A 131 6.56 0.83 11.18
N MET A 132 7.02 1.90 11.81
CA MET A 132 7.82 2.93 11.14
C MET A 132 9.16 2.37 10.66
N ASP A 133 9.84 1.55 11.44
CA ASP A 133 11.08 0.89 11.04
C ASP A 133 10.87 0.02 9.80
N LEU A 134 9.82 -0.78 9.76
CA LEU A 134 9.46 -1.59 8.60
C LEU A 134 9.13 -0.71 7.38
N ALA A 135 8.31 0.32 7.58
CA ALA A 135 7.87 1.20 6.50
C ALA A 135 9.02 1.98 5.84
N TYR A 136 9.97 2.47 6.63
CA TYR A 136 11.13 3.21 6.11
C TYR A 136 12.19 2.30 5.48
N ALA A 137 12.14 1.00 5.71
CA ALA A 137 12.93 0.02 4.98
C ALA A 137 12.34 -0.37 3.62
N MET A 138 11.06 -0.01 3.36
CA MET A 138 10.38 -0.26 2.09
C MET A 138 10.71 0.85 1.08
N ASN A 139 10.64 0.51 -0.23
CA ASN A 139 10.76 1.48 -1.32
C ASN A 139 11.98 2.42 -1.14
N SER A 140 13.15 1.84 -0.94
CA SER A 140 14.39 2.54 -0.55
C SER A 140 14.79 3.70 -1.49
N SER A 141 14.27 3.73 -2.71
CA SER A 141 14.45 4.81 -3.69
C SER A 141 13.35 5.88 -3.66
N GLY A 142 12.28 5.69 -2.86
CA GLY A 142 11.16 6.62 -2.78
C GLY A 142 11.45 7.82 -1.86
N VAL A 143 10.90 8.99 -2.23
CA VAL A 143 10.94 10.19 -1.40
C VAL A 143 9.73 10.21 -0.48
N ARG A 144 9.95 10.32 0.84
CA ARG A 144 8.90 10.48 1.83
C ARG A 144 8.71 11.95 2.20
N GLN A 145 7.46 12.36 2.44
CA GLN A 145 7.13 13.73 2.86
C GLN A 145 7.75 14.11 4.23
N ARG A 146 7.89 13.13 5.12
CA ARG A 146 8.46 13.32 6.45
C ARG A 146 9.55 12.30 6.70
N SER A 147 10.63 12.74 7.34
CA SER A 147 11.67 11.84 7.79
C SER A 147 11.18 11.01 8.98
N LYS A 148 11.76 9.81 9.14
CA LYS A 148 11.53 8.99 10.34
C LYS A 148 11.85 9.74 11.62
N ARG A 149 12.90 10.56 11.62
CA ARG A 149 13.32 11.40 12.74
C ARG A 149 12.22 12.38 13.16
N ASP A 150 11.57 13.05 12.19
CA ASP A 150 10.48 14.00 12.49
C ASP A 150 9.27 13.30 13.14
N LEU A 151 8.96 12.08 12.69
CA LEU A 151 7.87 11.29 13.27
C LEU A 151 8.21 10.79 14.67
N LEU A 152 9.47 10.38 14.92
CA LEU A 152 9.93 9.97 16.25
C LEU A 152 9.86 11.12 17.26
N ARG A 153 10.11 12.36 16.83
CA ARG A 153 9.91 13.55 17.68
C ARG A 153 8.48 13.70 18.15
N VAL A 154 7.50 13.44 17.28
CA VAL A 154 6.07 13.49 17.64
C VAL A 154 5.74 12.42 18.69
N LEU A 155 6.41 11.27 18.66
CA LEU A 155 6.25 10.22 19.66
C LEU A 155 6.92 10.54 21.00
N GLY A 156 7.67 11.66 21.10
CA GLY A 156 8.31 12.09 22.35
C GLY A 156 9.62 11.38 22.67
N GLU A 157 10.32 10.85 21.68
CA GLU A 157 11.54 10.06 21.83
C GLU A 157 12.84 10.84 21.67
N GLU A 158 12.78 12.10 21.26
CA GLU A 158 13.91 13.04 21.35
C GLU A 158 13.69 13.98 22.55
N LYS A 159 14.07 13.54 23.71
CA LYS A 159 14.58 14.47 24.74
C LYS A 159 16.06 14.62 24.48
N GLY A 160 16.37 15.75 23.90
CA GLY A 160 17.63 16.22 23.43
C GLY A 160 18.79 16.17 24.23
#